data_a454186fd39565ba9a622246da5466b9
#
_entry.id   a454186fd39565ba9a622246da5466b9
#
_cell.length_a   1.000
_cell.length_b   1.000
_cell.length_c   1.000
_cell.angle_alpha   90.00
_cell.angle_beta   90.00
_cell.angle_gamma   90.00
#
_symmetry.space_group_name_H-M   'P 1'
#
loop_
_entity.id
_entity.type
_entity.pdbx_description
1 polymer ?
#
loop_
_entity_poly.entity_id
_entity_poly.type
_entity_poly.pdbx_seq_one_letter_code
_entity_poly.pdbx_strand_id
1 'polypeptide(L)'
;MKKHVNIPIFIPHLGCPNMCVFCNQRRISGTVQYSRDDVVKTIEEALATVSPEQEAQIAFFGGSFTGIDRDEMIYLLETGYGYVKSGRVSSIRLSTRPDYIDTEILDILSRYGVKTIELGLQSMSDRVLAACKRGHTAQTGREACRMIKERGFELIGQMMIGLPCSTEDDEIYTAREICALGAHGARIYPTVVFLDTELADMAQRGEYKPLSVDEAVRRSASALELFADAGVRVIRIGLQASEALVAGNGIYGASEYHEAMGELCYGELFRRRIDAAMQGGDYRGKRIKISVSPSSVSRAVGLRAANKDYFMQKYGLRGIKISADAEKTEFDFGISLEEGE
;
A
#
# COMPACT_ATOMS: atom_id res chain seq x y z
N MET A 1 21.34 -4.27 4.86
CA MET A 1 20.08 -4.49 5.61
C MET A 1 19.52 -5.86 5.25
N LYS A 2 19.06 -6.63 6.25
CA LYS A 2 18.37 -7.90 5.99
C LYS A 2 17.07 -7.65 5.20
N LYS A 3 16.75 -8.55 4.29
CA LYS A 3 15.48 -8.46 3.55
C LYS A 3 14.32 -8.78 4.49
N HIS A 4 13.36 -7.88 4.59
CA HIS A 4 12.19 -8.04 5.45
C HIS A 4 11.15 -8.99 4.84
N VAL A 5 10.59 -9.88 5.68
CA VAL A 5 9.55 -10.86 5.32
C VAL A 5 8.43 -10.82 6.35
N ASN A 6 7.17 -10.75 5.87
CA ASN A 6 6.00 -10.91 6.73
C ASN A 6 5.49 -12.35 6.69
N ILE A 7 5.17 -12.89 7.85
CA ILE A 7 4.41 -14.14 8.02
C ILE A 7 2.95 -13.73 8.26
N PRO A 8 2.10 -13.74 7.23
CA PRO A 8 0.74 -13.23 7.35
C PRO A 8 -0.18 -14.25 8.04
N ILE A 9 -0.89 -13.79 9.07
CA ILE A 9 -2.01 -14.50 9.71
C ILE A 9 -3.27 -13.70 9.40
N PHE A 10 -4.15 -14.27 8.60
CA PHE A 10 -5.38 -13.59 8.18
C PHE A 10 -6.54 -13.91 9.12
N ILE A 11 -7.17 -12.85 9.65
CA ILE A 11 -8.32 -12.90 10.55
C ILE A 11 -9.49 -12.15 9.89
N PRO A 12 -10.14 -12.75 8.86
CA PRO A 12 -11.09 -12.05 8.01
C PRO A 12 -12.34 -11.63 8.78
N HIS A 13 -12.75 -10.37 8.63
CA HIS A 13 -13.94 -9.73 9.22
C HIS A 13 -14.07 -9.73 10.74
N LEU A 14 -13.17 -10.37 11.48
CA LEU A 14 -13.22 -10.28 12.95
C LEU A 14 -12.83 -8.87 13.40
N GLY A 15 -13.48 -8.38 14.44
CA GLY A 15 -13.22 -7.07 15.03
C GLY A 15 -13.71 -5.86 14.22
N CYS A 16 -14.44 -6.03 13.12
CA CYS A 16 -15.01 -4.93 12.35
C CYS A 16 -16.52 -4.80 12.63
N PRO A 17 -16.99 -3.75 13.36
CA PRO A 17 -18.40 -3.57 13.69
C PRO A 17 -19.21 -3.02 12.51
N ASN A 18 -18.56 -2.28 11.61
CA ASN A 18 -19.16 -1.63 10.47
C ASN A 18 -18.77 -2.35 9.18
N MET A 19 -19.76 -2.60 8.35
CA MET A 19 -19.55 -3.10 7.00
C MET A 19 -19.26 -1.91 6.09
N CYS A 20 -17.99 -1.55 5.90
CA CYS A 20 -17.60 -0.53 4.93
C CYS A 20 -18.09 -0.95 3.55
N VAL A 21 -18.67 0.00 2.79
CA VAL A 21 -19.33 -0.30 1.50
C VAL A 21 -18.43 -1.03 0.48
N PHE A 22 -17.11 -0.87 0.59
CA PHE A 22 -16.12 -1.45 -0.33
C PHE A 22 -15.51 -2.77 0.15
N CYS A 23 -15.82 -3.24 1.38
CA CYS A 23 -14.99 -4.25 2.04
C CYS A 23 -15.57 -5.65 1.90
N ASN A 24 -14.74 -6.57 1.38
CA ASN A 24 -14.96 -8.01 1.43
C ASN A 24 -13.64 -8.72 1.77
N GLN A 25 -13.32 -8.84 3.07
CA GLN A 25 -12.06 -9.41 3.53
C GLN A 25 -11.86 -10.87 3.15
N ARG A 26 -12.93 -11.64 3.02
CA ARG A 26 -12.83 -13.05 2.58
C ARG A 26 -12.31 -13.15 1.15
N ARG A 27 -12.76 -12.28 0.25
CA ARG A 27 -12.26 -12.22 -1.12
C ARG A 27 -10.85 -11.64 -1.21
N ILE A 28 -10.58 -10.61 -0.42
CA ILE A 28 -9.27 -9.94 -0.42
C ILE A 28 -8.16 -10.88 0.08
N SER A 29 -8.41 -11.63 1.15
CA SER A 29 -7.41 -12.52 1.76
C SER A 29 -7.35 -13.91 1.13
N GLY A 30 -8.41 -14.31 0.42
CA GLY A 30 -8.61 -15.71 0.01
C GLY A 30 -8.90 -16.65 1.19
N THR A 31 -8.98 -16.13 2.42
CA THR A 31 -9.22 -16.92 3.63
C THR A 31 -10.71 -16.93 3.94
N VAL A 32 -11.31 -18.10 3.89
CA VAL A 32 -12.74 -18.27 4.14
C VAL A 32 -13.03 -18.39 5.62
N GLN A 33 -12.13 -19.03 6.37
CA GLN A 33 -12.32 -19.35 7.78
C GLN A 33 -11.01 -19.20 8.56
N TYR A 34 -11.06 -18.53 9.69
CA TYR A 34 -9.98 -18.47 10.65
C TYR A 34 -10.11 -19.62 11.64
N SER A 35 -8.99 -20.28 11.94
CA SER A 35 -8.91 -21.27 13.01
C SER A 35 -7.71 -20.97 13.90
N ARG A 36 -7.94 -20.97 15.21
CA ARG A 36 -6.90 -20.81 16.22
C ARG A 36 -5.81 -21.89 16.10
N ASP A 37 -6.22 -23.12 15.77
CA ASP A 37 -5.32 -24.27 15.67
C ASP A 37 -4.35 -24.17 14.49
N ASP A 38 -4.70 -23.41 13.44
CA ASP A 38 -3.88 -23.25 12.26
C ASP A 38 -2.78 -22.17 12.43
N VAL A 39 -2.86 -21.32 13.46
CA VAL A 39 -1.94 -20.18 13.63
C VAL A 39 -0.50 -20.65 13.78
N VAL A 40 -0.26 -21.57 14.72
CA VAL A 40 1.08 -22.12 14.96
C VAL A 40 1.60 -22.84 13.72
N LYS A 41 0.78 -23.66 13.10
CA LYS A 41 1.12 -24.39 11.86
C LYS A 41 1.53 -23.41 10.76
N THR A 42 0.75 -22.35 10.52
CA THR A 42 1.04 -21.32 9.51
C THR A 42 2.38 -20.62 9.80
N ILE A 43 2.66 -20.30 11.07
CA ILE A 43 3.94 -19.69 11.45
C ILE A 43 5.11 -20.65 11.20
N GLU A 44 4.99 -21.91 11.60
CA GLU A 44 6.05 -22.90 11.43
C GLU A 44 6.35 -23.20 9.95
N GLU A 45 5.31 -23.38 9.14
CA GLU A 45 5.44 -23.58 7.70
C GLU A 45 6.11 -22.39 7.01
N ALA A 46 5.72 -21.16 7.37
CA ALA A 46 6.33 -19.97 6.83
C ALA A 46 7.80 -19.84 7.26
N LEU A 47 8.11 -20.08 8.55
CA LEU A 47 9.47 -20.00 9.07
C LEU A 47 10.41 -21.02 8.41
N ALA A 48 9.91 -22.18 7.99
CA ALA A 48 10.69 -23.17 7.27
C ALA A 48 11.20 -22.65 5.90
N THR A 49 10.58 -21.60 5.35
CA THR A 49 10.97 -20.97 4.07
C THR A 49 11.81 -19.70 4.24
N VAL A 50 11.94 -19.18 5.45
CA VAL A 50 12.70 -17.95 5.75
C VAL A 50 14.18 -18.25 5.81
N SER A 51 14.97 -17.55 5.00
CA SER A 51 16.43 -17.70 5.05
C SER A 51 17.04 -16.94 6.25
N PRO A 52 18.24 -17.35 6.74
CA PRO A 52 18.92 -16.67 7.86
C PRO A 52 19.25 -15.20 7.61
N GLU A 53 19.29 -14.80 6.34
CA GLU A 53 19.57 -13.41 5.91
C GLU A 53 18.31 -12.53 5.91
N GLN A 54 17.14 -13.11 6.15
CA GLN A 54 15.87 -12.42 6.20
C GLN A 54 15.50 -12.10 7.64
N GLU A 55 14.76 -11.00 7.80
CA GLU A 55 14.16 -10.58 9.07
C GLU A 55 12.66 -10.83 8.98
N ALA A 56 12.16 -11.85 9.70
CA ALA A 56 10.76 -12.20 9.71
C ALA A 56 9.99 -11.42 10.78
N GLN A 57 8.77 -10.99 10.44
CA GLN A 57 7.76 -10.47 11.37
C GLN A 57 6.48 -11.28 11.23
N ILE A 58 5.82 -11.59 12.36
CA ILE A 58 4.44 -12.10 12.34
C ILE A 58 3.52 -10.92 12.07
N ALA A 59 2.59 -11.09 11.13
CA ALA A 59 1.73 -10.02 10.64
C ALA A 59 0.25 -10.42 10.74
N PHE A 60 -0.50 -9.83 11.67
CA PHE A 60 -1.94 -10.06 11.82
C PHE A 60 -2.72 -9.11 10.90
N PHE A 61 -3.40 -9.67 9.90
CA PHE A 61 -4.10 -8.93 8.84
C PHE A 61 -5.54 -9.43 8.65
N GLY A 62 -6.34 -8.73 7.84
CA GLY A 62 -7.63 -9.17 7.33
C GLY A 62 -8.86 -8.59 8.01
N GLY A 63 -8.70 -7.98 9.18
CA GLY A 63 -9.77 -7.33 9.93
C GLY A 63 -9.25 -6.17 10.75
N SER A 64 -9.91 -5.87 11.86
CA SER A 64 -9.44 -4.93 12.86
C SER A 64 -8.91 -5.71 14.05
N PHE A 65 -7.59 -5.96 14.09
CA PHE A 65 -6.99 -6.85 15.08
C PHE A 65 -7.32 -6.46 16.51
N THR A 66 -7.26 -5.16 16.84
CA THR A 66 -7.55 -4.67 18.21
C THR A 66 -9.05 -4.60 18.54
N GLY A 67 -9.91 -4.91 17.58
CA GLY A 67 -11.36 -4.96 17.75
C GLY A 67 -11.94 -6.38 17.83
N ILE A 68 -11.08 -7.44 17.77
CA ILE A 68 -11.54 -8.81 17.97
C ILE A 68 -11.83 -9.08 19.46
N ASP A 69 -12.37 -10.26 19.75
CA ASP A 69 -12.54 -10.70 21.15
C ASP A 69 -11.23 -10.56 21.93
N ARG A 70 -11.30 -10.10 23.17
CA ARG A 70 -10.13 -9.77 23.99
C ARG A 70 -9.28 -11.00 24.27
N ASP A 71 -9.88 -12.13 24.61
CA ASP A 71 -9.16 -13.36 24.92
C ASP A 71 -8.49 -13.92 23.66
N GLU A 72 -9.14 -13.78 22.52
CA GLU A 72 -8.57 -14.15 21.23
C GLU A 72 -7.38 -13.27 20.85
N MET A 73 -7.50 -11.95 21.04
CA MET A 73 -6.41 -11.00 20.81
C MET A 73 -5.19 -11.34 21.66
N ILE A 74 -5.39 -11.60 22.96
CA ILE A 74 -4.32 -11.95 23.89
C ILE A 74 -3.66 -13.28 23.49
N TYR A 75 -4.45 -14.30 23.18
CA TYR A 75 -3.92 -15.59 22.72
C TYR A 75 -3.02 -15.45 21.49
N LEU A 76 -3.44 -14.68 20.49
CA LEU A 76 -2.66 -14.43 19.27
C LEU A 76 -1.37 -13.68 19.57
N LEU A 77 -1.45 -12.67 20.42
CA LEU A 77 -0.29 -11.90 20.87
C LEU A 77 0.69 -12.76 21.67
N GLU A 78 0.22 -13.58 22.59
CA GLU A 78 1.05 -14.51 23.38
C GLU A 78 1.75 -15.52 22.47
N THR A 79 1.01 -16.11 21.54
CA THR A 79 1.56 -17.03 20.54
C THR A 79 2.67 -16.38 19.75
N GLY A 80 2.42 -15.21 19.15
CA GLY A 80 3.42 -14.47 18.38
C GLY A 80 4.62 -14.04 19.23
N TYR A 81 4.39 -13.61 20.46
CA TYR A 81 5.44 -13.17 21.37
C TYR A 81 6.36 -14.32 21.80
N GLY A 82 5.85 -15.55 21.89
CA GLY A 82 6.68 -16.74 22.08
C GLY A 82 7.78 -16.85 21.02
N TYR A 83 7.46 -16.58 19.75
CA TYR A 83 8.43 -16.56 18.64
C TYR A 83 9.39 -15.38 18.72
N VAL A 84 8.93 -14.22 19.17
CA VAL A 84 9.79 -13.04 19.39
C VAL A 84 10.79 -13.34 20.50
N LYS A 85 10.35 -13.87 21.64
CA LYS A 85 11.24 -14.21 22.77
C LYS A 85 12.27 -15.27 22.42
N SER A 86 11.92 -16.23 21.58
CA SER A 86 12.85 -17.25 21.11
C SER A 86 13.82 -16.77 20.02
N GLY A 87 13.67 -15.52 19.57
CA GLY A 87 14.51 -14.92 18.50
C GLY A 87 14.24 -15.46 17.11
N ARG A 88 13.16 -16.24 16.90
CA ARG A 88 12.79 -16.81 15.61
C ARG A 88 12.14 -15.79 14.68
N VAL A 89 11.49 -14.76 15.23
CA VAL A 89 11.01 -13.58 14.53
C VAL A 89 11.47 -12.31 15.24
N SER A 90 11.55 -11.20 14.52
CA SER A 90 12.06 -9.94 15.09
C SER A 90 11.00 -9.17 15.89
N SER A 91 9.75 -9.26 15.48
CA SER A 91 8.63 -8.54 16.11
C SER A 91 7.29 -8.96 15.54
N ILE A 92 6.24 -8.34 16.07
CA ILE A 92 4.86 -8.48 15.57
C ILE A 92 4.45 -7.16 14.91
N ARG A 93 3.68 -7.26 13.83
CA ARG A 93 2.92 -6.17 13.23
C ARG A 93 1.46 -6.54 13.11
N LEU A 94 0.60 -5.53 13.00
CA LEU A 94 -0.83 -5.76 12.85
C LEU A 94 -1.51 -4.62 12.08
N SER A 95 -2.68 -4.93 11.51
CA SER A 95 -3.57 -3.93 10.92
C SER A 95 -4.79 -3.71 11.80
N THR A 96 -5.16 -2.46 11.99
CA THR A 96 -6.35 -2.12 12.75
C THR A 96 -6.98 -0.80 12.28
N ARG A 97 -8.12 -0.45 12.89
CA ARG A 97 -8.86 0.78 12.66
C ARG A 97 -8.52 1.84 13.71
N PRO A 98 -8.64 3.14 13.38
CA PRO A 98 -8.39 4.22 14.34
C PRO A 98 -9.25 4.17 15.60
N ASP A 99 -10.52 3.80 15.47
CA ASP A 99 -11.51 3.74 16.54
C ASP A 99 -11.33 2.57 17.53
N TYR A 100 -10.30 1.74 17.31
CA TYR A 100 -9.87 0.67 18.22
C TYR A 100 -8.46 0.86 18.77
N ILE A 101 -8.00 2.12 18.80
CA ILE A 101 -6.74 2.51 19.42
C ILE A 101 -7.06 3.34 20.66
N ASP A 102 -6.64 2.86 21.80
CA ASP A 102 -6.64 3.55 23.08
C ASP A 102 -5.38 3.24 23.88
N THR A 103 -5.25 3.87 25.04
CA THR A 103 -4.09 3.69 25.93
C THR A 103 -3.91 2.26 26.38
N GLU A 104 -4.99 1.58 26.79
CA GLU A 104 -4.97 0.19 27.26
C GLU A 104 -4.51 -0.76 26.15
N ILE A 105 -5.07 -0.61 24.96
CA ILE A 105 -4.69 -1.40 23.77
C ILE A 105 -3.19 -1.22 23.48
N LEU A 106 -2.71 0.01 23.43
CA LEU A 106 -1.29 0.26 23.12
C LEU A 106 -0.36 -0.29 24.20
N ASP A 107 -0.75 -0.28 25.48
CA ASP A 107 0.01 -0.90 26.57
C ASP A 107 0.08 -2.43 26.40
N ILE A 108 -1.02 -3.07 26.00
CA ILE A 108 -1.06 -4.49 25.69
C ILE A 108 -0.13 -4.80 24.52
N LEU A 109 -0.27 -4.09 23.40
CA LEU A 109 0.54 -4.30 22.20
C LEU A 109 2.04 -4.16 22.48
N SER A 110 2.42 -3.15 23.29
CA SER A 110 3.81 -2.94 23.70
C SER A 110 4.35 -4.12 24.52
N ARG A 111 3.56 -4.64 25.44
CA ARG A 111 3.93 -5.80 26.30
C ARG A 111 4.24 -7.05 25.50
N TYR A 112 3.54 -7.26 24.39
CA TYR A 112 3.67 -8.45 23.54
C TYR A 112 4.58 -8.25 22.32
N GLY A 113 5.46 -7.24 22.32
CA GLY A 113 6.49 -7.10 21.29
C GLY A 113 5.99 -6.66 19.93
N VAL A 114 4.82 -6.03 19.86
CA VAL A 114 4.36 -5.36 18.65
C VAL A 114 5.27 -4.15 18.38
N LYS A 115 5.74 -4.00 17.15
CA LYS A 115 6.54 -2.85 16.73
C LYS A 115 5.84 -1.98 15.69
N THR A 116 5.04 -2.59 14.82
CA THR A 116 4.45 -1.88 13.68
C THR A 116 2.93 -1.97 13.72
N ILE A 117 2.27 -0.83 13.64
CA ILE A 117 0.80 -0.73 13.52
C ILE A 117 0.45 -0.13 12.16
N GLU A 118 -0.27 -0.90 11.35
CA GLU A 118 -0.82 -0.46 10.09
C GLU A 118 -2.24 0.06 10.32
N LEU A 119 -2.41 1.37 10.24
CA LEU A 119 -3.66 2.03 10.59
C LEU A 119 -4.50 2.30 9.35
N GLY A 120 -5.69 1.69 9.29
CA GLY A 120 -6.63 1.82 8.19
C GLY A 120 -7.37 3.17 8.20
N LEU A 121 -6.69 4.26 7.86
CA LEU A 121 -7.28 5.59 7.73
C LEU A 121 -8.27 5.67 6.57
N GLN A 122 -7.87 5.15 5.43
CA GLN A 122 -8.55 5.11 4.13
C GLN A 122 -8.71 6.50 3.50
N SER A 123 -9.22 7.49 4.23
CA SER A 123 -9.32 8.90 3.87
C SER A 123 -9.22 9.77 5.12
N MET A 124 -8.80 11.01 4.95
CA MET A 124 -8.84 12.06 5.99
C MET A 124 -9.92 13.12 5.69
N SER A 125 -10.87 12.80 4.82
CA SER A 125 -12.06 13.60 4.52
C SER A 125 -13.29 12.95 5.18
N ASP A 126 -13.92 13.65 6.13
CA ASP A 126 -15.09 13.12 6.85
C ASP A 126 -16.26 12.82 5.91
N ARG A 127 -16.41 13.59 4.83
CA ARG A 127 -17.41 13.35 3.79
C ARG A 127 -17.20 11.98 3.11
N VAL A 128 -15.96 11.67 2.79
CA VAL A 128 -15.58 10.39 2.15
C VAL A 128 -15.73 9.23 3.14
N LEU A 129 -15.30 9.42 4.40
CA LEU A 129 -15.44 8.41 5.46
C LEU A 129 -16.92 8.07 5.72
N ALA A 130 -17.78 9.09 5.76
CA ALA A 130 -19.23 8.90 5.93
C ALA A 130 -19.85 8.15 4.74
N ALA A 131 -19.52 8.55 3.50
CA ALA A 131 -20.01 7.87 2.29
C ALA A 131 -19.59 6.40 2.24
N CYS A 132 -18.42 6.06 2.81
CA CYS A 132 -17.92 4.70 2.91
C CYS A 132 -18.43 3.92 4.12
N LYS A 133 -19.28 4.49 4.97
CA LYS A 133 -19.74 3.89 6.25
C LYS A 133 -18.58 3.46 7.14
N ARG A 134 -17.51 4.28 7.18
CA ARG A 134 -16.28 3.91 7.87
C ARG A 134 -16.43 3.87 9.38
N GLY A 135 -17.36 4.64 9.96
CA GLY A 135 -17.72 4.65 11.39
C GLY A 135 -16.77 5.44 12.30
N HIS A 136 -15.72 6.04 11.75
CA HIS A 136 -14.82 6.97 12.46
C HIS A 136 -14.63 8.26 11.66
N THR A 137 -14.14 9.30 12.32
CA THR A 137 -13.82 10.59 11.70
C THR A 137 -12.33 10.75 11.40
N ALA A 138 -11.97 11.75 10.61
CA ALA A 138 -10.59 12.15 10.39
C ALA A 138 -9.88 12.53 11.71
N GLN A 139 -10.62 13.16 12.63
CA GLN A 139 -10.09 13.53 13.95
C GLN A 139 -9.71 12.28 14.77
N THR A 140 -10.56 11.24 14.78
CA THR A 140 -10.23 9.94 15.39
C THR A 140 -8.97 9.36 14.77
N GLY A 141 -8.81 9.49 13.45
CA GLY A 141 -7.59 9.08 12.74
C GLY A 141 -6.33 9.80 13.23
N ARG A 142 -6.40 11.13 13.39
CA ARG A 142 -5.28 11.94 13.89
C ARG A 142 -4.89 11.56 15.32
N GLU A 143 -5.88 11.39 16.18
CA GLU A 143 -5.67 11.01 17.59
C GLU A 143 -4.99 9.65 17.71
N ALA A 144 -5.50 8.66 16.97
CA ALA A 144 -4.90 7.33 16.94
C ALA A 144 -3.46 7.35 16.42
N CYS A 145 -3.18 8.06 15.32
CA CYS A 145 -1.82 8.22 14.80
C CYS A 145 -0.87 8.82 15.84
N ARG A 146 -1.29 9.89 16.51
CA ARG A 146 -0.50 10.54 17.55
C ARG A 146 -0.20 9.59 18.71
N MET A 147 -1.23 8.90 19.25
CA MET A 147 -1.06 7.95 20.34
C MET A 147 -0.09 6.82 19.98
N ILE A 148 -0.18 6.26 18.77
CA ILE A 148 0.73 5.23 18.25
C ILE A 148 2.17 5.76 18.22
N LYS A 149 2.38 6.96 17.72
CA LYS A 149 3.70 7.59 17.62
C LYS A 149 4.30 7.91 18.99
N GLU A 150 3.51 8.48 19.89
CA GLU A 150 3.93 8.83 21.27
C GLU A 150 4.37 7.59 22.07
N ARG A 151 3.81 6.41 21.77
CA ARG A 151 4.22 5.13 22.36
C ARG A 151 5.39 4.45 21.67
N GLY A 152 5.98 5.07 20.62
CA GLY A 152 7.16 4.58 19.92
C GLY A 152 6.94 3.46 18.93
N PHE A 153 5.68 3.19 18.53
CA PHE A 153 5.40 2.23 17.46
C PHE A 153 5.74 2.82 16.09
N GLU A 154 6.10 1.95 15.16
CA GLU A 154 6.11 2.29 13.75
C GLU A 154 4.67 2.43 13.23
N LEU A 155 4.32 3.61 12.73
CA LEU A 155 3.04 3.89 12.12
C LEU A 155 3.12 3.68 10.60
N ILE A 156 2.23 2.85 10.06
CA ILE A 156 1.99 2.73 8.63
C ILE A 156 0.59 3.24 8.33
N GLY A 157 0.48 4.31 7.54
CA GLY A 157 -0.81 4.86 7.13
C GLY A 157 -1.35 4.12 5.90
N GLN A 158 -2.55 3.56 6.00
CA GLN A 158 -3.22 2.96 4.83
C GLN A 158 -4.26 3.94 4.30
N MET A 159 -4.19 4.27 3.01
CA MET A 159 -5.14 5.11 2.30
C MET A 159 -5.71 4.42 1.07
N MET A 160 -6.86 4.88 0.62
CA MET A 160 -7.50 4.39 -0.58
C MET A 160 -7.69 5.52 -1.61
N ILE A 161 -7.65 5.13 -2.88
CA ILE A 161 -7.86 6.00 -4.05
C ILE A 161 -9.19 5.62 -4.70
N GLY A 162 -10.00 6.62 -5.07
CA GLY A 162 -11.26 6.38 -5.77
C GLY A 162 -12.40 5.87 -4.90
N LEU A 163 -12.42 6.19 -3.61
CA LEU A 163 -13.55 5.90 -2.73
C LEU A 163 -14.83 6.67 -3.15
N PRO A 164 -16.02 6.21 -2.79
CA PRO A 164 -17.25 6.98 -3.00
C PRO A 164 -17.15 8.42 -2.53
N CYS A 165 -17.58 9.34 -3.35
CA CYS A 165 -17.47 10.78 -3.15
C CYS A 165 -16.04 11.35 -3.04
N SER A 166 -14.99 10.54 -3.21
CA SER A 166 -13.61 11.02 -3.16
C SER A 166 -13.23 11.74 -4.44
N THR A 167 -12.54 12.86 -4.29
CA THR A 167 -11.84 13.57 -5.35
C THR A 167 -10.34 13.35 -5.25
N GLU A 168 -9.59 13.72 -6.27
CA GLU A 168 -8.12 13.71 -6.20
C GLU A 168 -7.59 14.62 -5.09
N ASP A 169 -8.23 15.76 -4.85
CA ASP A 169 -7.85 16.67 -3.76
C ASP A 169 -8.03 16.03 -2.38
N ASP A 170 -9.09 15.23 -2.16
CA ASP A 170 -9.28 14.48 -0.91
C ASP A 170 -8.14 13.45 -0.70
N GLU A 171 -7.65 12.84 -1.77
CA GLU A 171 -6.57 11.85 -1.73
C GLU A 171 -5.22 12.50 -1.48
N ILE A 172 -4.94 13.61 -2.15
CA ILE A 172 -3.76 14.44 -1.93
C ILE A 172 -3.75 14.97 -0.49
N TYR A 173 -4.89 15.46 -0.01
CA TYR A 173 -5.05 15.87 1.37
C TYR A 173 -4.76 14.73 2.34
N THR A 174 -5.32 13.54 2.08
CA THR A 174 -5.08 12.34 2.91
C THR A 174 -3.59 11.96 2.94
N ALA A 175 -2.92 11.97 1.80
CA ALA A 175 -1.48 11.67 1.73
C ALA A 175 -0.64 12.70 2.53
N ARG A 176 -0.96 13.99 2.42
CA ARG A 176 -0.31 15.06 3.19
C ARG A 176 -0.53 14.90 4.70
N GLU A 177 -1.74 14.56 5.12
CA GLU A 177 -2.05 14.29 6.54
C GLU A 177 -1.22 13.11 7.07
N ILE A 178 -1.13 12.01 6.33
CA ILE A 178 -0.31 10.85 6.71
C ILE A 178 1.16 11.24 6.86
N CYS A 179 1.70 12.05 5.95
CA CYS A 179 3.06 12.57 6.07
C CYS A 179 3.22 13.48 7.31
N ALA A 180 2.30 14.41 7.52
CA ALA A 180 2.34 15.37 8.64
C ALA A 180 2.20 14.68 10.01
N LEU A 181 1.47 13.56 10.08
CA LEU A 181 1.34 12.71 11.26
C LEU A 181 2.60 11.87 11.54
N GLY A 182 3.63 11.98 10.71
CA GLY A 182 4.93 11.33 10.90
C GLY A 182 4.89 9.82 10.69
N ALA A 183 4.09 9.34 9.76
CA ALA A 183 4.08 7.93 9.40
C ALA A 183 5.45 7.49 8.88
N HIS A 184 5.89 6.30 9.29
CA HIS A 184 7.14 5.69 8.82
C HIS A 184 6.99 5.07 7.42
N GLY A 185 5.76 4.76 7.05
CA GLY A 185 5.44 4.25 5.72
C GLY A 185 3.95 4.37 5.41
N ALA A 186 3.62 4.06 4.16
CA ALA A 186 2.26 4.12 3.67
C ALA A 186 1.91 2.92 2.80
N ARG A 187 0.59 2.64 2.69
CA ARG A 187 0.01 1.77 1.66
C ARG A 187 -1.02 2.56 0.89
N ILE A 188 -1.01 2.42 -0.43
CA ILE A 188 -1.96 3.06 -1.35
C ILE A 188 -2.81 1.96 -1.98
N TYR A 189 -4.11 2.01 -1.76
CA TYR A 189 -5.03 1.02 -2.31
C TYR A 189 -6.04 1.67 -3.26
N PRO A 190 -5.81 1.60 -4.59
CA PRO A 190 -6.89 1.87 -5.54
C PRO A 190 -8.10 1.00 -5.22
N THR A 191 -9.27 1.61 -5.23
CA THR A 191 -10.52 0.93 -4.88
C THR A 191 -10.88 -0.09 -5.96
N VAL A 192 -10.91 -1.34 -5.57
CA VAL A 192 -11.44 -2.45 -6.38
C VAL A 192 -12.85 -2.75 -5.91
N VAL A 193 -13.79 -2.82 -6.84
CA VAL A 193 -15.20 -3.10 -6.54
C VAL A 193 -15.40 -4.62 -6.53
N PHE A 194 -15.52 -5.19 -5.35
CA PHE A 194 -15.82 -6.61 -5.22
C PHE A 194 -17.32 -6.86 -5.37
N LEU A 195 -17.68 -7.92 -6.09
CA LEU A 195 -19.04 -8.47 -6.04
C LEU A 195 -19.38 -8.81 -4.57
N ASP A 196 -20.66 -8.83 -4.24
CA ASP A 196 -21.17 -9.03 -2.87
C ASP A 196 -20.76 -7.91 -1.89
N THR A 197 -20.62 -6.68 -2.39
CA THR A 197 -20.42 -5.47 -1.58
C THR A 197 -21.47 -4.41 -1.92
N GLU A 198 -21.78 -3.55 -0.95
CA GLU A 198 -22.68 -2.41 -1.21
C GLU A 198 -22.12 -1.50 -2.31
N LEU A 199 -20.79 -1.40 -2.45
CA LEU A 199 -20.16 -0.62 -3.51
C LEU A 199 -20.47 -1.17 -4.90
N ALA A 200 -20.58 -2.49 -5.07
CA ALA A 200 -21.01 -3.10 -6.32
C ALA A 200 -22.46 -2.75 -6.65
N ASP A 201 -23.33 -2.76 -5.64
CA ASP A 201 -24.72 -2.36 -5.81
C ASP A 201 -24.84 -0.88 -6.20
N MET A 202 -24.04 0.00 -5.56
CA MET A 202 -23.95 1.42 -5.91
C MET A 202 -23.47 1.61 -7.36
N ALA A 203 -22.47 0.84 -7.79
CA ALA A 203 -21.98 0.90 -9.16
C ALA A 203 -23.02 0.44 -10.18
N GLN A 204 -23.78 -0.63 -9.87
CA GLN A 204 -24.86 -1.12 -10.71
C GLN A 204 -26.00 -0.11 -10.86
N ARG A 205 -26.32 0.64 -9.79
CA ARG A 205 -27.35 1.71 -9.81
C ARG A 205 -26.84 3.02 -10.41
N GLY A 206 -25.54 3.10 -10.79
CA GLY A 206 -24.95 4.33 -11.32
C GLY A 206 -24.66 5.41 -10.26
N GLU A 207 -24.76 5.07 -8.99
CA GLU A 207 -24.46 5.95 -7.85
C GLU A 207 -22.95 6.07 -7.57
N TYR A 208 -22.17 5.12 -8.04
CA TYR A 208 -20.72 5.11 -7.98
C TYR A 208 -20.14 4.70 -9.33
N LYS A 209 -19.12 5.42 -9.76
CA LYS A 209 -18.35 5.09 -10.98
C LYS A 209 -16.95 4.67 -10.58
N PRO A 210 -16.58 3.39 -10.79
CA PRO A 210 -15.21 2.94 -10.57
C PRO A 210 -14.22 3.72 -11.43
N LEU A 211 -13.00 3.92 -10.94
CA LEU A 211 -11.92 4.52 -11.72
C LEU A 211 -11.44 3.51 -12.78
N SER A 212 -11.06 4.02 -13.95
CA SER A 212 -10.28 3.21 -14.89
C SER A 212 -8.88 2.93 -14.29
N VAL A 213 -8.20 1.90 -14.82
CA VAL A 213 -6.82 1.59 -14.41
C VAL A 213 -5.92 2.80 -14.61
N ASP A 214 -6.03 3.50 -15.73
CA ASP A 214 -5.19 4.68 -16.03
C ASP A 214 -5.43 5.81 -15.03
N GLU A 215 -6.70 6.06 -14.66
CA GLU A 215 -7.03 7.09 -13.68
C GLU A 215 -6.58 6.67 -12.27
N ALA A 216 -6.73 5.40 -11.89
CA ALA A 216 -6.24 4.86 -10.64
C ALA A 216 -4.71 4.98 -10.54
N VAL A 217 -3.99 4.66 -11.62
CA VAL A 217 -2.53 4.83 -11.72
C VAL A 217 -2.13 6.29 -11.57
N ARG A 218 -2.79 7.18 -12.32
CA ARG A 218 -2.49 8.62 -12.30
C ARG A 218 -2.66 9.22 -10.90
N ARG A 219 -3.79 8.95 -10.22
CA ARG A 219 -4.09 9.46 -8.88
C ARG A 219 -3.21 8.82 -7.81
N SER A 220 -2.94 7.50 -7.91
CA SER A 220 -2.01 6.82 -7.01
C SER A 220 -0.58 7.32 -7.14
N ALA A 221 -0.13 7.64 -8.36
CA ALA A 221 1.18 8.23 -8.60
C ALA A 221 1.32 9.62 -7.97
N SER A 222 0.25 10.43 -7.95
CA SER A 222 0.24 11.73 -7.25
C SER A 222 0.42 11.57 -5.74
N ALA A 223 -0.23 10.58 -5.11
CA ALA A 223 -0.03 10.26 -3.70
C ALA A 223 1.38 9.68 -3.43
N LEU A 224 1.86 8.79 -4.32
CA LEU A 224 3.21 8.22 -4.24
C LEU A 224 4.29 9.31 -4.29
N GLU A 225 4.12 10.31 -5.14
CA GLU A 225 5.03 11.45 -5.24
C GLU A 225 5.16 12.23 -3.94
N LEU A 226 4.02 12.54 -3.30
CA LEU A 226 4.01 13.20 -2.00
C LEU A 226 4.74 12.39 -0.91
N PHE A 227 4.51 11.08 -0.86
CA PHE A 227 5.21 10.20 0.07
C PHE A 227 6.71 10.15 -0.21
N ALA A 228 7.11 10.05 -1.48
CA ALA A 228 8.51 10.04 -1.88
C ALA A 228 9.23 11.34 -1.46
N ASP A 229 8.61 12.50 -1.72
CA ASP A 229 9.17 13.80 -1.38
C ASP A 229 9.23 14.04 0.13
N ALA A 230 8.31 13.45 0.91
CA ALA A 230 8.30 13.48 2.37
C ALA A 230 9.19 12.42 3.02
N GLY A 231 9.86 11.54 2.25
CA GLY A 231 10.66 10.44 2.78
C GLY A 231 9.83 9.32 3.45
N VAL A 232 8.53 9.25 3.21
CA VAL A 232 7.64 8.20 3.71
C VAL A 232 7.67 7.02 2.74
N ARG A 233 8.13 5.86 3.21
CA ARG A 233 8.26 4.69 2.36
C ARG A 233 6.90 4.09 1.99
N VAL A 234 6.56 4.04 0.71
CA VAL A 234 5.38 3.30 0.24
C VAL A 234 5.73 1.81 0.15
N ILE A 235 5.15 1.01 1.04
CA ILE A 235 5.44 -0.42 1.15
C ILE A 235 4.60 -1.27 0.21
N ARG A 236 3.46 -0.75 -0.27
CA ARG A 236 2.61 -1.41 -1.26
C ARG A 236 1.68 -0.42 -1.95
N ILE A 237 1.48 -0.64 -3.25
CA ILE A 237 0.41 -0.03 -4.03
C ILE A 237 -0.41 -1.16 -4.67
N GLY A 238 -1.73 -1.11 -4.49
CA GLY A 238 -2.65 -2.13 -4.97
C GLY A 238 -2.71 -3.39 -4.11
N LEU A 239 -3.69 -4.22 -4.38
CA LEU A 239 -3.90 -5.49 -3.69
C LEU A 239 -2.86 -6.53 -4.16
N GLN A 240 -2.65 -7.55 -3.35
CA GLN A 240 -1.84 -8.70 -3.77
C GLN A 240 -2.63 -9.52 -4.78
N ALA A 241 -1.98 -9.96 -5.85
CA ALA A 241 -2.60 -10.84 -6.83
C ALA A 241 -3.13 -12.12 -6.13
N SER A 242 -4.38 -12.43 -6.39
CA SER A 242 -5.04 -13.66 -5.92
C SER A 242 -6.03 -14.12 -6.97
N GLU A 243 -6.42 -15.39 -6.94
CA GLU A 243 -7.42 -15.94 -7.86
C GLU A 243 -8.77 -15.20 -7.78
N ALA A 244 -9.09 -14.65 -6.60
CA ALA A 244 -10.32 -13.86 -6.39
C ALA A 244 -10.31 -12.50 -7.11
N LEU A 245 -9.15 -12.05 -7.60
CA LEU A 245 -8.98 -10.78 -8.32
C LEU A 245 -8.97 -10.95 -9.85
N VAL A 246 -9.28 -12.14 -10.35
CA VAL A 246 -9.40 -12.37 -11.78
C VAL A 246 -10.76 -11.85 -12.27
N ALA A 247 -10.75 -11.15 -13.40
CA ALA A 247 -11.95 -10.59 -14.02
C ALA A 247 -13.07 -11.65 -14.20
N GLY A 248 -14.27 -11.29 -13.78
CA GLY A 248 -15.44 -12.18 -13.81
C GLY A 248 -15.56 -13.14 -12.61
N ASN A 249 -14.56 -13.22 -11.73
CA ASN A 249 -14.52 -14.17 -10.63
C ASN A 249 -14.62 -13.51 -9.24
N GLY A 250 -15.14 -12.29 -9.13
CA GLY A 250 -15.33 -11.60 -7.85
C GLY A 250 -15.20 -10.10 -7.92
N ILE A 251 -14.84 -9.53 -9.06
CA ILE A 251 -14.68 -8.10 -9.29
C ILE A 251 -15.77 -7.61 -10.24
N TYR A 252 -16.34 -6.45 -9.94
CA TYR A 252 -17.25 -5.72 -10.80
C TYR A 252 -16.45 -4.88 -11.81
N GLY A 253 -16.50 -5.22 -13.10
CA GLY A 253 -15.73 -4.55 -14.14
C GLY A 253 -14.27 -5.03 -14.23
N ALA A 254 -13.80 -5.31 -15.46
CA ALA A 254 -12.45 -5.85 -15.68
C ALA A 254 -11.34 -4.81 -15.65
N SER A 255 -11.70 -3.50 -15.67
CA SER A 255 -10.75 -2.39 -15.82
C SER A 255 -10.20 -1.82 -14.51
N GLU A 256 -10.73 -2.26 -13.38
CA GLU A 256 -10.47 -1.63 -12.09
C GLU A 256 -9.28 -2.23 -11.33
N TYR A 257 -8.83 -3.40 -11.74
CA TYR A 257 -7.71 -4.11 -11.14
C TYR A 257 -6.62 -4.41 -12.16
N HIS A 258 -5.37 -4.17 -11.77
CA HIS A 258 -4.20 -4.59 -12.52
C HIS A 258 -3.17 -5.19 -11.55
N GLU A 259 -2.70 -6.41 -11.83
CA GLU A 259 -1.76 -7.14 -10.96
C GLU A 259 -0.43 -6.38 -10.73
N ALA A 260 0.02 -5.63 -11.74
CA ALA A 260 1.23 -4.81 -11.68
C ALA A 260 0.92 -3.35 -11.32
N MET A 261 -0.14 -3.05 -10.55
CA MET A 261 -0.55 -1.68 -10.20
C MET A 261 0.62 -0.87 -9.62
N GLY A 262 1.41 -1.44 -8.74
CA GLY A 262 2.58 -0.76 -8.18
C GLY A 262 3.58 -0.34 -9.25
N GLU A 263 3.96 -1.25 -10.15
CA GLU A 263 4.90 -0.95 -11.24
C GLU A 263 4.37 0.13 -12.19
N LEU A 264 3.06 0.14 -12.48
CA LEU A 264 2.43 1.19 -13.26
C LEU A 264 2.52 2.56 -12.56
N CYS A 265 2.24 2.62 -11.27
CA CYS A 265 2.31 3.87 -10.50
C CYS A 265 3.74 4.41 -10.39
N TYR A 266 4.72 3.55 -10.13
CA TYR A 266 6.13 3.95 -10.15
C TYR A 266 6.57 4.39 -11.55
N GLY A 267 6.14 3.67 -12.59
CA GLY A 267 6.41 4.05 -13.99
C GLY A 267 5.86 5.43 -14.33
N GLU A 268 4.63 5.71 -13.90
CA GLU A 268 3.98 7.01 -14.07
C GLU A 268 4.72 8.12 -13.33
N LEU A 269 5.17 7.89 -12.09
CA LEU A 269 5.96 8.84 -11.32
C LEU A 269 7.28 9.18 -12.05
N PHE A 270 8.03 8.16 -12.48
CA PHE A 270 9.25 8.39 -13.25
C PHE A 270 8.99 9.14 -14.57
N ARG A 271 7.92 8.75 -15.27
CA ARG A 271 7.53 9.43 -16.52
C ARG A 271 7.30 10.92 -16.30
N ARG A 272 6.52 11.29 -15.25
CA ARG A 272 6.25 12.70 -14.93
C ARG A 272 7.50 13.48 -14.57
N ARG A 273 8.34 12.93 -13.69
CA ARG A 273 9.56 13.60 -13.21
C ARG A 273 10.58 13.80 -14.34
N ILE A 274 10.81 12.77 -15.16
CA ILE A 274 11.72 12.83 -16.30
C ILE A 274 11.15 13.80 -17.36
N ASP A 275 9.84 13.73 -17.63
CA ASP A 275 9.17 14.62 -18.56
C ASP A 275 9.32 16.09 -18.16
N ALA A 276 9.09 16.41 -16.89
CA ALA A 276 9.28 17.74 -16.34
C ALA A 276 10.73 18.24 -16.49
N ALA A 277 11.71 17.36 -16.24
CA ALA A 277 13.13 17.70 -16.40
C ALA A 277 13.56 17.87 -17.86
N MET A 278 12.86 17.25 -18.80
CA MET A 278 13.12 17.38 -20.24
C MET A 278 12.43 18.59 -20.88
N GLN A 279 11.47 19.23 -20.20
CA GLN A 279 10.75 20.37 -20.74
C GLN A 279 11.72 21.52 -21.07
N GLY A 280 11.54 22.11 -22.26
CA GLY A 280 12.37 23.23 -22.76
C GLY A 280 13.71 22.83 -23.34
N GLY A 281 14.11 21.57 -23.28
CA GLY A 281 15.32 21.06 -23.91
C GLY A 281 15.13 20.71 -25.39
N ASP A 282 16.18 20.87 -26.19
CA ASP A 282 16.20 20.40 -27.58
C ASP A 282 16.77 18.99 -27.66
N TYR A 283 15.89 18.00 -27.81
CA TYR A 283 16.24 16.59 -27.88
C TYR A 283 15.96 15.91 -29.23
N ARG A 284 15.34 16.64 -30.16
CA ARG A 284 14.92 16.06 -31.45
C ARG A 284 16.12 15.51 -32.23
N GLY A 285 16.00 14.26 -32.66
CA GLY A 285 17.04 13.55 -33.42
C GLY A 285 18.27 13.13 -32.58
N LYS A 286 18.27 13.39 -31.26
CA LYS A 286 19.39 13.06 -30.37
C LYS A 286 19.20 11.69 -29.74
N ARG A 287 20.28 11.11 -29.24
CA ARG A 287 20.28 9.97 -28.34
C ARG A 287 20.49 10.47 -26.92
N ILE A 288 19.71 9.95 -25.98
CA ILE A 288 19.84 10.28 -24.57
C ILE A 288 20.08 9.04 -23.72
N LYS A 289 20.78 9.24 -22.62
CA LYS A 289 20.94 8.26 -21.55
C LYS A 289 20.26 8.81 -20.30
N ILE A 290 19.39 7.99 -19.69
CA ILE A 290 18.80 8.25 -18.38
C ILE A 290 19.45 7.27 -17.39
N SER A 291 20.09 7.82 -16.36
CA SER A 291 20.67 7.04 -15.25
C SER A 291 19.74 7.09 -14.03
N VAL A 292 19.48 5.94 -13.43
CA VAL A 292 18.62 5.77 -12.24
C VAL A 292 19.24 4.76 -11.28
N SER A 293 18.74 4.68 -10.04
CA SER A 293 19.23 3.65 -9.12
C SER A 293 19.02 2.23 -9.70
N PRO A 294 19.85 1.24 -9.33
CA PRO A 294 19.74 -0.14 -9.83
C PRO A 294 18.35 -0.75 -9.60
N SER A 295 17.69 -0.42 -8.47
CA SER A 295 16.34 -0.89 -8.13
C SER A 295 15.22 -0.23 -8.93
N SER A 296 15.51 0.89 -9.60
CA SER A 296 14.52 1.72 -10.29
C SER A 296 14.54 1.60 -11.81
N VAL A 297 15.44 0.80 -12.37
CA VAL A 297 15.58 0.68 -13.83
C VAL A 297 14.28 0.20 -14.49
N SER A 298 13.65 -0.86 -13.98
CA SER A 298 12.39 -1.38 -14.53
C SER A 298 11.26 -0.36 -14.44
N ARG A 299 11.18 0.37 -13.32
CA ARG A 299 10.20 1.43 -13.08
C ARG A 299 10.38 2.61 -14.03
N ALA A 300 11.61 3.06 -14.25
CA ALA A 300 11.92 4.14 -15.18
C ALA A 300 11.66 3.75 -16.64
N VAL A 301 11.93 2.50 -17.02
CA VAL A 301 11.61 1.94 -18.34
C VAL A 301 10.10 1.89 -18.55
N GLY A 302 9.34 1.64 -17.50
CA GLY A 302 7.90 1.43 -17.52
C GLY A 302 7.51 0.03 -18.00
N LEU A 303 6.32 -0.40 -17.62
CA LEU A 303 5.78 -1.70 -18.03
C LEU A 303 5.77 -1.81 -19.56
N ARG A 304 6.34 -2.90 -20.10
CA ARG A 304 6.50 -3.11 -21.58
C ARG A 304 7.20 -1.96 -22.30
N ALA A 305 8.14 -1.29 -21.62
CA ALA A 305 8.91 -0.16 -22.14
C ALA A 305 8.08 1.12 -22.44
N ALA A 306 6.88 1.25 -21.86
CA ALA A 306 5.95 2.35 -22.16
C ALA A 306 6.56 3.75 -21.97
N ASN A 307 7.42 3.97 -20.98
CA ASN A 307 8.08 5.25 -20.78
C ASN A 307 9.13 5.54 -21.85
N LYS A 308 9.87 4.51 -22.30
CA LYS A 308 10.81 4.68 -23.42
C LYS A 308 10.08 5.13 -24.68
N ASP A 309 8.98 4.44 -25.01
CA ASP A 309 8.18 4.76 -26.20
C ASP A 309 7.57 6.16 -26.11
N TYR A 310 7.06 6.54 -24.92
CA TYR A 310 6.56 7.88 -24.65
C TYR A 310 7.61 8.96 -24.93
N PHE A 311 8.83 8.83 -24.38
CA PHE A 311 9.90 9.82 -24.58
C PHE A 311 10.41 9.83 -26.01
N MET A 312 10.55 8.67 -26.66
CA MET A 312 10.93 8.56 -28.06
C MET A 312 9.98 9.36 -28.96
N GLN A 313 8.68 9.18 -28.75
CA GLN A 313 7.65 9.86 -29.56
C GLN A 313 7.55 11.35 -29.23
N LYS A 314 7.40 11.68 -27.95
CA LYS A 314 7.16 13.06 -27.50
C LYS A 314 8.30 14.01 -27.88
N TYR A 315 9.53 13.57 -27.68
CA TYR A 315 10.73 14.39 -27.90
C TYR A 315 11.41 14.14 -29.26
N GLY A 316 10.87 13.23 -30.06
CA GLY A 316 11.46 12.89 -31.38
C GLY A 316 12.90 12.38 -31.27
N LEU A 317 13.19 11.56 -30.25
CA LEU A 317 14.53 11.04 -29.99
C LEU A 317 14.94 10.04 -31.08
N ARG A 318 16.23 10.02 -31.40
CA ARG A 318 16.84 8.95 -32.21
C ARG A 318 17.05 7.68 -31.42
N GLY A 319 17.22 7.78 -30.09
CA GLY A 319 17.39 6.64 -29.19
C GLY A 319 17.36 7.06 -27.73
N ILE A 320 16.98 6.09 -26.86
CA ILE A 320 16.96 6.28 -25.41
C ILE A 320 17.51 5.04 -24.73
N LYS A 321 18.46 5.24 -23.84
CA LYS A 321 19.03 4.19 -22.96
C LYS A 321 18.69 4.53 -21.52
N ILE A 322 18.13 3.58 -20.78
CA ILE A 322 17.92 3.70 -19.33
C ILE A 322 18.84 2.67 -18.66
N SER A 323 19.67 3.13 -17.73
CA SER A 323 20.72 2.29 -17.13
C SER A 323 20.87 2.55 -15.64
N ALA A 324 21.39 1.54 -14.92
CA ALA A 324 21.71 1.63 -13.52
C ALA A 324 22.89 2.58 -13.25
N ASP A 325 22.76 3.32 -12.14
CA ASP A 325 23.80 4.15 -11.55
C ASP A 325 23.73 3.96 -10.03
N ALA A 326 24.76 3.39 -9.44
CA ALA A 326 24.80 3.03 -8.03
C ALA A 326 24.86 4.25 -7.09
N GLU A 327 25.18 5.43 -7.62
CA GLU A 327 25.22 6.68 -6.85
C GLU A 327 23.82 7.32 -6.69
N LYS A 328 22.83 6.83 -7.47
CA LYS A 328 21.47 7.35 -7.42
C LYS A 328 20.65 6.69 -6.32
N THR A 329 19.84 7.49 -5.61
CA THR A 329 18.82 7.00 -4.69
C THR A 329 17.58 6.51 -5.43
N GLU A 330 16.60 5.94 -4.73
CA GLU A 330 15.45 5.23 -5.33
C GLU A 330 14.70 6.08 -6.38
N PHE A 331 14.57 7.39 -6.15
CA PHE A 331 13.79 8.29 -7.02
C PHE A 331 14.64 9.27 -7.82
N ASP A 332 15.96 9.22 -7.67
CA ASP A 332 16.87 10.11 -8.39
C ASP A 332 17.10 9.61 -9.81
N PHE A 333 17.33 10.55 -10.71
CA PHE A 333 17.74 10.26 -12.07
C PHE A 333 18.70 11.34 -12.60
N GLY A 334 19.42 11.01 -13.66
CA GLY A 334 20.21 11.94 -14.44
C GLY A 334 19.90 11.79 -15.93
N ILE A 335 19.95 12.88 -16.67
CA ILE A 335 19.75 12.89 -18.13
C ILE A 335 21.03 13.43 -18.78
N SER A 336 21.56 12.69 -19.75
CA SER A 336 22.71 13.12 -20.54
C SER A 336 22.49 12.81 -22.03
N LEU A 337 23.11 13.60 -22.91
CA LEU A 337 23.19 13.28 -24.32
C LEU A 337 24.22 12.14 -24.50
N GLU A 338 23.89 11.14 -25.30
CA GLU A 338 24.90 10.19 -25.77
C GLU A 338 25.59 10.80 -26.98
N GLU A 339 26.90 11.04 -26.87
CA GLU A 339 27.73 11.43 -27.99
C GLU A 339 27.66 10.31 -29.04
N GLY A 340 27.26 10.66 -30.27
CA GLY A 340 27.13 9.67 -31.34
C GLY A 340 28.50 9.17 -31.82
N GLU A 341 28.65 7.86 -31.91
CA GLU A 341 29.55 7.28 -32.90
C GLU A 341 28.97 7.45 -34.31
#